data_d5330ace361d4aa4d4f1e0ccb2f1b5a8
#
_entry.id   d5330ace361d4aa4d4f1e0ccb2f1b5a8
#
_cell.length_a   1.000
_cell.length_b   1.000
_cell.length_c   1.000
_cell.angle_alpha   90.00
_cell.angle_beta   90.00
_cell.angle_gamma   90.00
#
_symmetry.space_group_name_H-M   'P 1'
#
loop_
_entity.id
_entity.type
_entity.pdbx_description
1 polymer ?
#
loop_
_entity_poly.entity_id
_entity_poly.type
_entity_poly.pdbx_seq_one_letter_code
_entity_poly.pdbx_strand_id
1 'polypeptide(L)'
;MEAFVVQGGRKLEGTIRVDGAKNAALPILAASVLTEETVVLQGVPMISDVRKMTDILTMLGCRIRRDGHTLTLDAGGLNRTEMPDALSKQIRSSIFLLGPILSRFRQATVTYPGGCEIGLRPIDLHLSGLRSLGVVIHEEGGVIHCDGGNMHSGEVHLDYPSVGATENILMAAVLLPGISVIHNAAREPEIVDLANFINAMGGSVHGAGSAVVTIEGVKHLHSARWTPMPDRIVAGTLLAAGAITGGTIELTRAPVQALLAVNAKLREMGCDVREEEKRVILTAPERLTAFAQLQTQPYPGFPTDMQVQMLALLSVSEGTGVVVENVFENRFTHAGDLNRMGARILCSGRTAVVRGVPELYGARVTARDLRGGAALTLAGLKAQGETQVDGAELIDRGYEHFETQLTRLGADIRRVQGSA
;
A
#
# COMPACT_ATOMS: atom_id res chain seq x y z
N MET A 1 -21.95 -1.85 -9.89
CA MET A 1 -21.11 -1.39 -8.77
C MET A 1 -21.40 -2.27 -7.58
N GLU A 2 -20.38 -2.82 -6.93
CA GLU A 2 -20.58 -3.66 -5.74
C GLU A 2 -20.57 -2.81 -4.47
N ALA A 3 -21.23 -3.30 -3.42
CA ALA A 3 -21.28 -2.60 -2.13
C ALA A 3 -21.13 -3.58 -0.97
N PHE A 4 -20.59 -3.10 0.15
CA PHE A 4 -20.71 -3.77 1.43
C PHE A 4 -21.93 -3.24 2.19
N VAL A 5 -22.71 -4.15 2.74
CA VAL A 5 -23.78 -3.84 3.68
C VAL A 5 -23.35 -4.34 5.04
N VAL A 6 -23.24 -3.43 5.99
CA VAL A 6 -22.71 -3.64 7.34
C VAL A 6 -23.79 -3.38 8.36
N GLN A 7 -24.13 -4.36 9.18
CA GLN A 7 -24.96 -4.17 10.37
C GLN A 7 -24.04 -3.90 11.56
N GLY A 8 -24.10 -2.71 12.11
CA GLY A 8 -23.21 -2.32 13.21
C GLY A 8 -23.63 -2.86 14.58
N GLY A 9 -22.81 -2.56 15.59
CA GLY A 9 -23.10 -2.83 17.00
C GLY A 9 -22.55 -4.15 17.55
N ARG A 10 -21.86 -4.98 16.74
CA ARG A 10 -21.21 -6.21 17.23
C ARG A 10 -19.75 -5.95 17.60
N LYS A 11 -19.32 -6.47 18.76
CA LYS A 11 -17.89 -6.51 19.11
C LYS A 11 -17.20 -7.55 18.23
N LEU A 12 -16.02 -7.21 17.75
CA LEU A 12 -15.21 -8.14 16.95
C LEU A 12 -14.24 -8.89 17.86
N GLU A 13 -14.23 -10.21 17.73
CA GLU A 13 -13.36 -11.09 18.52
C GLU A 13 -12.80 -12.21 17.65
N GLY A 14 -11.54 -12.58 17.87
CA GLY A 14 -10.96 -13.74 17.20
C GLY A 14 -9.55 -13.51 16.70
N THR A 15 -9.08 -14.49 15.93
CA THR A 15 -7.72 -14.55 15.38
C THR A 15 -7.75 -14.50 13.87
N ILE A 16 -6.93 -13.61 13.28
CA ILE A 16 -6.73 -13.49 11.83
C ILE A 16 -5.24 -13.59 11.51
N ARG A 17 -4.93 -14.34 10.45
CA ARG A 17 -3.60 -14.37 9.85
C ARG A 17 -3.45 -13.21 8.87
N VAL A 18 -2.37 -12.44 8.99
CA VAL A 18 -2.07 -11.34 8.08
C VAL A 18 -1.44 -11.89 6.78
N ASP A 19 -2.02 -11.52 5.66
CA ASP A 19 -1.55 -11.93 4.33
C ASP A 19 -0.40 -11.04 3.82
N GLY A 20 0.14 -11.38 2.64
CA GLY A 20 1.25 -10.63 2.03
C GLY A 20 0.86 -9.20 1.70
N ALA A 21 1.83 -8.28 1.84
CA ALA A 21 1.63 -6.87 1.61
C ALA A 21 1.45 -6.54 0.13
N LYS A 22 0.41 -5.79 -0.19
CA LYS A 22 0.22 -5.20 -1.52
C LYS A 22 1.44 -4.41 -1.95
N ASN A 23 1.89 -3.49 -1.07
CA ASN A 23 2.97 -2.54 -1.37
C ASN A 23 4.35 -3.21 -1.45
N ALA A 24 4.50 -4.45 -0.98
CA ALA A 24 5.67 -5.29 -1.22
C ALA A 24 5.51 -6.18 -2.47
N ALA A 25 4.34 -6.79 -2.65
CA ALA A 25 4.09 -7.71 -3.76
C ALA A 25 4.22 -7.03 -5.14
N LEU A 26 3.76 -5.78 -5.28
CA LEU A 26 3.80 -5.07 -6.56
C LEU A 26 5.22 -4.75 -7.05
N PRO A 27 6.13 -4.15 -6.23
CA PRO A 27 7.51 -3.95 -6.67
C PRO A 27 8.29 -5.27 -6.79
N ILE A 28 8.01 -6.31 -6.00
CA ILE A 28 8.61 -7.64 -6.13
C ILE A 28 8.19 -8.30 -7.47
N LEU A 29 6.92 -8.17 -7.88
CA LEU A 29 6.48 -8.60 -9.20
C LEU A 29 7.21 -7.86 -10.33
N ALA A 30 7.41 -6.55 -10.18
CA ALA A 30 8.19 -5.76 -11.13
C ALA A 30 9.67 -6.20 -11.15
N ALA A 31 10.28 -6.41 -9.99
CA ALA A 31 11.66 -6.88 -9.88
C ALA A 31 11.87 -8.30 -10.43
N SER A 32 10.83 -9.13 -10.45
CA SER A 32 10.90 -10.49 -11.01
C SER A 32 11.24 -10.53 -12.50
N VAL A 33 11.08 -9.41 -13.22
CA VAL A 33 11.48 -9.33 -14.64
C VAL A 33 12.96 -9.01 -14.84
N LEU A 34 13.71 -8.75 -13.78
CA LEU A 34 15.16 -8.51 -13.84
C LEU A 34 15.96 -9.77 -14.19
N THR A 35 15.39 -10.96 -14.06
CA THR A 35 15.97 -12.25 -14.46
C THR A 35 15.14 -12.91 -15.58
N GLU A 36 15.78 -13.74 -16.37
CA GLU A 36 15.10 -14.63 -17.35
C GLU A 36 14.70 -15.96 -16.73
N GLU A 37 15.20 -16.27 -15.54
CA GLU A 37 14.89 -17.50 -14.83
C GLU A 37 13.55 -17.42 -14.11
N THR A 38 12.99 -18.56 -13.78
CA THR A 38 11.68 -18.65 -13.12
C THR A 38 11.75 -18.21 -11.67
N VAL A 39 10.91 -17.25 -11.30
CA VAL A 39 10.71 -16.78 -9.92
C VAL A 39 9.43 -17.39 -9.35
N VAL A 40 9.49 -17.83 -8.08
CA VAL A 40 8.32 -18.34 -7.34
C VAL A 40 8.01 -17.45 -6.15
N LEU A 41 6.88 -16.79 -6.19
CA LEU A 41 6.39 -15.91 -5.11
C LEU A 41 5.27 -16.60 -4.34
N GLN A 42 5.43 -16.78 -3.02
CA GLN A 42 4.46 -17.43 -2.14
C GLN A 42 3.76 -16.40 -1.24
N GLY A 43 2.49 -16.63 -0.92
CA GLY A 43 1.74 -15.71 -0.04
C GLY A 43 1.42 -14.36 -0.68
N VAL A 44 1.36 -14.30 -2.01
CA VAL A 44 0.97 -13.10 -2.77
C VAL A 44 -0.54 -12.91 -2.66
N PRO A 45 -1.04 -11.77 -2.20
CA PRO A 45 -2.47 -11.56 -1.96
C PRO A 45 -3.28 -11.60 -3.28
N MET A 46 -4.51 -12.10 -3.22
CA MET A 46 -5.42 -12.17 -4.37
C MET A 46 -6.26 -10.88 -4.50
N ILE A 47 -5.59 -9.76 -4.62
CA ILE A 47 -6.19 -8.42 -4.77
C ILE A 47 -6.17 -7.96 -6.23
N SER A 48 -7.05 -7.01 -6.57
CA SER A 48 -7.21 -6.59 -7.96
C SER A 48 -5.97 -5.88 -8.53
N ASP A 49 -5.21 -5.13 -7.72
CA ASP A 49 -3.98 -4.47 -8.19
C ASP A 49 -2.88 -5.50 -8.54
N VAL A 50 -2.76 -6.61 -7.79
CA VAL A 50 -1.84 -7.72 -8.14
C VAL A 50 -2.25 -8.39 -9.44
N ARG A 51 -3.56 -8.65 -9.62
CA ARG A 51 -4.08 -9.22 -10.88
C ARG A 51 -3.74 -8.32 -12.06
N LYS A 52 -4.02 -7.01 -11.97
CA LYS A 52 -3.68 -6.07 -13.05
C LYS A 52 -2.18 -6.02 -13.35
N MET A 53 -1.33 -6.09 -12.33
CA MET A 53 0.13 -6.17 -12.54
C MET A 53 0.52 -7.45 -13.29
N THR A 54 -0.05 -8.60 -12.92
CA THR A 54 0.21 -9.87 -13.65
C THR A 54 -0.31 -9.83 -15.08
N ASP A 55 -1.43 -9.15 -15.34
CA ASP A 55 -1.96 -8.95 -16.69
C ASP A 55 -1.01 -8.10 -17.55
N ILE A 56 -0.47 -7.00 -16.98
CA ILE A 56 0.55 -6.17 -17.66
C ILE A 56 1.78 -7.02 -18.00
N LEU A 57 2.32 -7.75 -17.02
CA LEU A 57 3.50 -8.59 -17.22
C LEU A 57 3.26 -9.67 -18.29
N THR A 58 2.07 -10.26 -18.33
CA THR A 58 1.69 -11.24 -19.35
C THR A 58 1.65 -10.60 -20.75
N MET A 59 1.09 -9.39 -20.88
CA MET A 59 1.08 -8.66 -22.16
C MET A 59 2.49 -8.25 -22.62
N LEU A 60 3.42 -8.06 -21.70
CA LEU A 60 4.83 -7.79 -22.00
C LEU A 60 5.58 -9.05 -22.45
N GLY A 61 4.99 -10.24 -22.30
CA GLY A 61 5.56 -11.51 -22.75
C GLY A 61 5.98 -12.47 -21.63
N CYS A 62 5.72 -12.15 -20.37
CA CYS A 62 5.98 -13.06 -19.26
C CYS A 62 4.96 -14.20 -19.23
N ARG A 63 5.40 -15.39 -18.85
CA ARG A 63 4.52 -16.52 -18.55
C ARG A 63 4.26 -16.56 -17.05
N ILE A 64 3.00 -16.43 -16.65
CA ILE A 64 2.61 -16.40 -15.23
C ILE A 64 1.59 -17.50 -14.97
N ARG A 65 1.85 -18.31 -13.95
CA ARG A 65 0.92 -19.30 -13.41
C ARG A 65 0.60 -18.96 -11.97
N ARG A 66 -0.67 -18.95 -11.63
CA ARG A 66 -1.16 -18.78 -10.25
C ARG A 66 -1.74 -20.08 -9.73
N ASP A 67 -1.38 -20.44 -8.51
CA ASP A 67 -1.98 -21.52 -7.73
C ASP A 67 -2.25 -20.96 -6.31
N GLY A 68 -3.51 -20.58 -6.04
CA GLY A 68 -3.89 -19.86 -4.84
C GLY A 68 -3.03 -18.59 -4.63
N HIS A 69 -2.34 -18.54 -3.52
CA HIS A 69 -1.43 -17.43 -3.17
C HIS A 69 0.01 -17.62 -3.70
N THR A 70 0.26 -18.61 -4.52
CA THR A 70 1.56 -18.83 -5.15
C THR A 70 1.54 -18.39 -6.61
N LEU A 71 2.47 -17.53 -6.99
CA LEU A 71 2.73 -17.12 -8.37
C LEU A 71 4.06 -17.70 -8.84
N THR A 72 4.05 -18.33 -10.00
CA THR A 72 5.25 -18.73 -10.73
C THR A 72 5.36 -17.83 -11.95
N LEU A 73 6.43 -17.05 -12.05
CA LEU A 73 6.68 -16.07 -13.09
C LEU A 73 7.96 -16.45 -13.85
N ASP A 74 7.85 -16.52 -15.18
CA ASP A 74 8.95 -16.71 -16.10
C ASP A 74 8.99 -15.52 -17.06
N ALA A 75 10.03 -14.70 -16.96
CA ALA A 75 10.24 -13.51 -17.78
C ALA A 75 11.22 -13.74 -18.95
N GLY A 76 11.61 -14.99 -19.24
CA GLY A 76 12.47 -15.31 -20.39
C GLY A 76 11.83 -14.97 -21.74
N GLY A 77 10.48 -14.95 -21.81
CA GLY A 77 9.74 -14.54 -23.01
C GLY A 77 9.42 -13.04 -23.11
N LEU A 78 9.83 -12.22 -22.15
CA LEU A 78 9.59 -10.76 -22.17
C LEU A 78 10.34 -10.13 -23.35
N ASN A 79 9.59 -9.50 -24.26
CA ASN A 79 10.10 -8.96 -25.51
C ASN A 79 9.50 -7.58 -25.87
N ARG A 80 8.69 -7.01 -25.00
CA ARG A 80 8.09 -5.69 -25.19
C ARG A 80 8.56 -4.73 -24.11
N THR A 81 8.91 -3.53 -24.51
CA THR A 81 9.38 -2.45 -23.63
C THR A 81 8.38 -1.32 -23.52
N GLU A 82 7.28 -1.39 -24.29
CA GLU A 82 6.16 -0.46 -24.25
C GLU A 82 5.04 -1.04 -23.39
N MET A 83 4.67 -0.31 -22.34
CA MET A 83 3.63 -0.73 -21.43
C MET A 83 2.23 -0.52 -22.01
N PRO A 84 1.31 -1.48 -21.85
CA PRO A 84 -0.06 -1.38 -22.37
C PRO A 84 -0.81 -0.19 -21.77
N ASP A 85 -1.14 0.82 -22.56
CA ASP A 85 -1.79 2.06 -22.11
C ASP A 85 -3.07 1.82 -21.31
N ALA A 86 -3.96 0.97 -21.82
CA ALA A 86 -5.25 0.69 -21.20
C ALA A 86 -5.13 0.07 -19.80
N LEU A 87 -4.12 -0.75 -19.53
CA LEU A 87 -3.86 -1.34 -18.21
C LEU A 87 -3.03 -0.42 -17.31
N SER A 88 -2.05 0.28 -17.87
CA SER A 88 -1.17 1.20 -17.13
C SER A 88 -1.97 2.34 -16.48
N LYS A 89 -3.01 2.81 -17.13
CA LYS A 89 -3.94 3.82 -16.59
C LYS A 89 -4.81 3.30 -15.44
N GLN A 90 -4.98 1.99 -15.29
CA GLN A 90 -5.83 1.41 -14.25
C GLN A 90 -5.11 1.21 -12.91
N ILE A 91 -3.78 1.09 -12.91
CA ILE A 91 -2.98 0.98 -11.69
C ILE A 91 -1.77 1.92 -11.75
N ARG A 92 -1.60 2.68 -10.66
CA ARG A 92 -0.46 3.59 -10.59
C ARG A 92 0.88 2.84 -10.49
N SER A 93 0.89 1.67 -9.88
CA SER A 93 2.08 0.84 -9.71
C SER A 93 2.65 0.28 -11.01
N SER A 94 2.01 0.47 -12.18
CA SER A 94 2.60 0.19 -13.49
C SER A 94 3.94 0.91 -13.69
N ILE A 95 4.12 2.09 -13.07
CA ILE A 95 5.38 2.85 -13.11
C ILE A 95 6.58 2.07 -12.53
N PHE A 96 6.35 1.08 -11.65
CA PHE A 96 7.43 0.26 -11.08
C PHE A 96 8.15 -0.59 -12.13
N LEU A 97 7.52 -0.85 -13.26
CA LEU A 97 8.13 -1.61 -14.36
C LEU A 97 9.18 -0.79 -15.13
N LEU A 98 9.19 0.53 -14.98
CA LEU A 98 10.12 1.40 -15.70
C LEU A 98 11.58 1.07 -15.37
N GLY A 99 11.92 0.95 -14.08
CA GLY A 99 13.27 0.61 -13.62
C GLY A 99 13.77 -0.72 -14.15
N PRO A 100 13.09 -1.84 -13.90
CA PRO A 100 13.57 -3.15 -14.34
C PRO A 100 13.56 -3.35 -15.86
N ILE A 101 12.63 -2.73 -16.61
CA ILE A 101 12.67 -2.78 -18.08
C ILE A 101 13.86 -2.00 -18.61
N LEU A 102 14.13 -0.80 -18.10
CA LEU A 102 15.34 -0.03 -18.46
C LEU A 102 16.62 -0.79 -18.10
N SER A 103 16.67 -1.43 -16.95
CA SER A 103 17.82 -2.23 -16.53
C SER A 103 18.17 -3.34 -17.52
N ARG A 104 17.15 -4.07 -18.04
CA ARG A 104 17.36 -5.18 -18.98
C ARG A 104 17.50 -4.75 -20.45
N PHE A 105 16.62 -3.84 -20.90
CA PHE A 105 16.44 -3.59 -22.34
C PHE A 105 16.99 -2.23 -22.78
N ARG A 106 17.42 -1.38 -21.84
CA ARG A 106 17.95 -0.02 -22.11
C ARG A 106 16.96 0.90 -22.83
N GLN A 107 15.70 0.52 -22.90
CA GLN A 107 14.61 1.35 -23.43
C GLN A 107 13.30 0.96 -22.74
N ALA A 108 12.45 1.96 -22.49
CA ALA A 108 11.11 1.75 -21.97
C ALA A 108 10.17 2.87 -22.42
N THR A 109 8.93 2.51 -22.70
CA THR A 109 7.87 3.49 -22.99
C THR A 109 6.71 3.25 -22.02
N VAL A 110 6.25 4.31 -21.38
CA VAL A 110 5.16 4.26 -20.40
C VAL A 110 4.25 5.47 -20.58
N THR A 111 2.95 5.27 -20.44
CA THR A 111 2.00 6.39 -20.31
C THR A 111 1.99 6.91 -18.88
N TYR A 112 1.65 8.19 -18.72
CA TYR A 112 1.45 8.73 -17.38
C TYR A 112 0.45 7.85 -16.61
N PRO A 113 0.84 7.37 -15.42
CA PRO A 113 -0.03 6.49 -14.63
C PRO A 113 -1.32 7.23 -14.26
N GLY A 114 -2.42 6.51 -14.28
CA GLY A 114 -3.75 7.06 -13.98
C GLY A 114 -3.81 7.78 -12.64
N GLY A 115 -4.66 8.77 -12.55
CA GLY A 115 -4.87 9.58 -11.35
C GLY A 115 -5.40 8.74 -10.18
N CYS A 116 -5.16 9.24 -8.97
CA CYS A 116 -5.81 8.77 -7.74
C CYS A 116 -6.48 9.99 -7.11
N GLU A 117 -7.68 9.86 -6.59
CA GLU A 117 -8.44 10.96 -5.98
C GLU A 117 -7.77 11.58 -4.74
N ILE A 118 -6.74 10.91 -4.18
CA ILE A 118 -6.03 11.35 -2.97
C ILE A 118 -4.96 12.42 -3.21
N GLY A 119 -4.66 12.81 -4.46
CA GLY A 119 -3.68 13.86 -4.80
C GLY A 119 -2.98 13.64 -6.14
N LEU A 120 -2.20 14.63 -6.58
CA LEU A 120 -1.51 14.63 -7.89
C LEU A 120 -0.50 13.48 -8.04
N ARG A 121 0.22 13.12 -6.98
CA ARG A 121 1.24 12.06 -6.94
C ARG A 121 2.17 12.11 -8.17
N PRO A 122 2.94 13.19 -8.33
CA PRO A 122 3.83 13.36 -9.46
C PRO A 122 4.85 12.21 -9.53
N ILE A 123 5.38 11.95 -10.72
CA ILE A 123 6.43 10.94 -10.98
C ILE A 123 7.79 11.57 -11.24
N ASP A 124 7.91 12.86 -10.99
CA ASP A 124 9.10 13.69 -11.19
C ASP A 124 10.34 13.11 -10.52
N LEU A 125 10.21 12.61 -9.27
CA LEU A 125 11.31 11.97 -8.55
C LEU A 125 11.76 10.65 -9.20
N HIS A 126 10.84 9.87 -9.81
CA HIS A 126 11.23 8.71 -10.61
C HIS A 126 12.07 9.12 -11.80
N LEU A 127 11.59 10.11 -12.57
CA LEU A 127 12.25 10.56 -13.78
C LEU A 127 13.58 11.27 -13.49
N SER A 128 13.62 12.10 -12.44
CA SER A 128 14.85 12.76 -11.98
C SER A 128 15.93 11.75 -11.58
N GLY A 129 15.56 10.75 -10.78
CA GLY A 129 16.49 9.71 -10.37
C GLY A 129 17.02 8.87 -11.54
N LEU A 130 16.17 8.54 -12.51
CA LEU A 130 16.60 7.83 -13.73
C LEU A 130 17.51 8.69 -14.61
N ARG A 131 17.24 10.02 -14.73
CA ARG A 131 18.14 10.96 -15.42
C ARG A 131 19.53 11.01 -14.76
N SER A 132 19.59 10.93 -13.42
CA SER A 132 20.88 10.88 -12.70
C SER A 132 21.67 9.59 -13.01
N LEU A 133 21.01 8.51 -13.45
CA LEU A 133 21.64 7.30 -13.95
C LEU A 133 21.87 7.31 -15.47
N GLY A 134 21.78 8.46 -16.15
CA GLY A 134 22.08 8.62 -17.56
C GLY A 134 20.93 8.27 -18.52
N VAL A 135 19.69 8.10 -18.03
CA VAL A 135 18.53 7.88 -18.90
C VAL A 135 18.12 9.18 -19.58
N VAL A 136 17.99 9.16 -20.90
CA VAL A 136 17.40 10.26 -21.67
C VAL A 136 15.89 10.07 -21.72
N ILE A 137 15.14 11.09 -21.31
CA ILE A 137 13.68 11.01 -21.15
C ILE A 137 13.00 12.09 -21.99
N HIS A 138 12.14 11.67 -22.90
CA HIS A 138 11.28 12.54 -23.72
C HIS A 138 9.82 12.32 -23.33
N GLU A 139 9.11 13.41 -23.10
CA GLU A 139 7.70 13.42 -22.67
C GLU A 139 6.87 14.10 -23.78
N GLU A 140 5.99 13.32 -24.43
CA GLU A 140 5.16 13.82 -25.52
C GLU A 140 3.77 13.16 -25.50
N GLY A 141 2.71 13.96 -25.63
CA GLY A 141 1.33 13.44 -25.73
C GLY A 141 0.84 12.58 -24.57
N GLY A 142 1.41 12.77 -23.36
CA GLY A 142 1.08 11.94 -22.19
C GLY A 142 1.82 10.59 -22.18
N VAL A 143 2.80 10.40 -23.06
CA VAL A 143 3.69 9.24 -23.14
C VAL A 143 5.09 9.65 -22.71
N ILE A 144 5.79 8.77 -22.03
CA ILE A 144 7.17 8.96 -21.55
C ILE A 144 8.02 7.91 -22.24
N HIS A 145 8.94 8.38 -23.07
CA HIS A 145 9.93 7.57 -23.78
C HIS A 145 11.26 7.67 -23.05
N CYS A 146 11.81 6.54 -22.64
CA CYS A 146 13.06 6.45 -21.89
C CYS A 146 14.10 5.69 -22.72
N ASP A 147 15.21 6.34 -23.01
CA ASP A 147 16.41 5.75 -23.63
C ASP A 147 17.51 5.61 -22.57
N GLY A 148 17.85 4.38 -22.25
CA GLY A 148 18.90 4.00 -21.32
C GLY A 148 20.20 3.57 -21.98
N GLY A 149 20.45 3.89 -23.27
CA GLY A 149 21.68 3.55 -23.97
C GLY A 149 22.95 4.03 -23.28
N ASN A 150 22.86 5.14 -22.56
CA ASN A 150 23.96 5.75 -21.81
C ASN A 150 23.87 5.54 -20.30
N MET A 151 23.06 4.59 -19.82
CA MET A 151 22.91 4.33 -18.38
C MET A 151 24.26 3.92 -17.75
N HIS A 152 24.52 4.48 -16.59
CA HIS A 152 25.72 4.23 -15.79
C HIS A 152 25.38 4.23 -14.30
N SER A 153 26.24 3.64 -13.49
CA SER A 153 26.19 3.77 -12.03
C SER A 153 26.51 5.20 -11.59
N GLY A 154 25.94 5.63 -10.47
CA GLY A 154 26.16 6.98 -9.97
C GLY A 154 25.38 7.28 -8.70
N GLU A 155 25.47 8.50 -8.23
CA GLU A 155 24.76 8.99 -7.07
C GLU A 155 23.42 9.63 -7.47
N VAL A 156 22.36 9.26 -6.74
CA VAL A 156 21.01 9.82 -6.90
C VAL A 156 20.60 10.45 -5.59
N HIS A 157 20.25 11.71 -5.59
CA HIS A 157 19.69 12.39 -4.43
C HIS A 157 18.20 12.64 -4.62
N LEU A 158 17.38 12.15 -3.70
CA LEU A 158 15.94 12.38 -3.72
C LEU A 158 15.60 13.56 -2.82
N ASP A 159 14.90 14.57 -3.34
CA ASP A 159 14.46 15.74 -2.56
C ASP A 159 13.44 15.35 -1.48
N TYR A 160 12.73 14.26 -1.70
CA TYR A 160 11.78 13.66 -0.75
C TYR A 160 11.93 12.12 -0.76
N PRO A 161 11.86 11.45 0.41
CA PRO A 161 12.00 9.99 0.49
C PRO A 161 10.78 9.28 -0.12
N SER A 162 10.73 9.26 -1.46
CA SER A 162 9.66 8.63 -2.24
C SER A 162 9.87 7.13 -2.31
N VAL A 163 8.87 6.34 -1.85
CA VAL A 163 8.89 4.88 -1.92
C VAL A 163 9.05 4.41 -3.35
N GLY A 164 8.15 4.84 -4.25
CA GLY A 164 8.17 4.37 -5.63
C GLY A 164 9.41 4.80 -6.41
N ALA A 165 9.94 6.02 -6.17
CA ALA A 165 11.19 6.45 -6.79
C ALA A 165 12.37 5.62 -6.31
N THR A 166 12.48 5.36 -5.00
CA THR A 166 13.53 4.50 -4.43
C THR A 166 13.49 3.10 -5.04
N GLU A 167 12.30 2.48 -5.15
CA GLU A 167 12.12 1.15 -5.75
C GLU A 167 12.53 1.13 -7.22
N ASN A 168 12.08 2.11 -8.01
CA ASN A 168 12.43 2.18 -9.43
C ASN A 168 13.92 2.37 -9.67
N ILE A 169 14.55 3.30 -8.95
CA ILE A 169 15.97 3.59 -9.09
C ILE A 169 16.80 2.38 -8.66
N LEU A 170 16.44 1.73 -7.56
CA LEU A 170 17.07 0.50 -7.09
C LEU A 170 17.03 -0.59 -8.17
N MET A 171 15.85 -0.87 -8.75
CA MET A 171 15.69 -1.85 -9.82
C MET A 171 16.40 -1.45 -11.12
N ALA A 172 16.48 -0.16 -11.43
CA ALA A 172 17.21 0.33 -12.60
C ALA A 172 18.73 0.15 -12.45
N ALA A 173 19.27 0.29 -11.24
CA ALA A 173 20.69 0.29 -10.96
C ALA A 173 21.31 -1.12 -10.83
N VAL A 174 20.53 -2.14 -10.48
CA VAL A 174 21.05 -3.45 -10.06
C VAL A 174 21.85 -4.20 -11.12
N LEU A 175 21.63 -3.94 -12.42
CA LEU A 175 22.42 -4.51 -13.54
C LEU A 175 23.38 -3.49 -14.18
N LEU A 176 23.63 -2.33 -13.56
CA LEU A 176 24.60 -1.35 -14.03
C LEU A 176 25.98 -1.67 -13.46
N PRO A 177 27.04 -1.69 -14.29
CA PRO A 177 28.39 -1.91 -13.78
C PRO A 177 28.80 -0.79 -12.80
N GLY A 178 29.39 -1.18 -11.66
CA GLY A 178 29.88 -0.24 -10.64
C GLY A 178 28.91 -0.10 -9.46
N ILE A 179 29.03 1.00 -8.74
CA ILE A 179 28.27 1.25 -7.52
C ILE A 179 27.35 2.44 -7.75
N SER A 180 26.06 2.26 -7.45
CA SER A 180 25.06 3.34 -7.39
C SER A 180 24.68 3.60 -5.93
N VAL A 181 24.42 4.85 -5.57
CA VAL A 181 24.02 5.25 -4.23
C VAL A 181 22.77 6.12 -4.31
N ILE A 182 21.75 5.75 -3.55
CA ILE A 182 20.53 6.56 -3.40
C ILE A 182 20.60 7.25 -2.05
N HIS A 183 20.68 8.58 -2.07
CA HIS A 183 20.60 9.43 -0.89
C HIS A 183 19.17 9.88 -0.63
N ASN A 184 18.79 10.03 0.63
CA ASN A 184 17.44 10.32 1.10
C ASN A 184 16.41 9.31 0.58
N ALA A 185 16.81 8.03 0.54
CA ALA A 185 15.96 6.91 0.16
C ALA A 185 14.78 6.75 1.13
N ALA A 186 13.67 6.23 0.65
CA ALA A 186 12.57 5.79 1.49
C ALA A 186 13.00 4.62 2.38
N ARG A 187 12.43 4.56 3.59
CA ARG A 187 12.86 3.61 4.64
C ARG A 187 11.80 2.57 4.96
N GLU A 188 10.71 2.59 4.24
CA GLU A 188 9.57 1.69 4.44
C GLU A 188 10.02 0.21 4.45
N PRO A 189 9.40 -0.64 5.29
CA PRO A 189 9.75 -2.06 5.36
C PRO A 189 9.65 -2.78 4.02
N GLU A 190 8.78 -2.30 3.13
CA GLU A 190 8.61 -2.80 1.78
C GLU A 190 9.86 -2.60 0.90
N ILE A 191 10.62 -1.52 1.13
CA ILE A 191 11.93 -1.28 0.49
C ILE A 191 12.94 -2.33 0.94
N VAL A 192 12.94 -2.66 2.24
CA VAL A 192 13.80 -3.71 2.80
C VAL A 192 13.45 -5.07 2.20
N ASP A 193 12.16 -5.36 2.06
CA ASP A 193 11.68 -6.63 1.49
C ASP A 193 12.09 -6.75 0.02
N LEU A 194 11.95 -5.67 -0.78
CA LEU A 194 12.39 -5.62 -2.17
C LEU A 194 13.92 -5.84 -2.29
N ALA A 195 14.71 -5.16 -1.46
CA ALA A 195 16.17 -5.29 -1.46
C ALA A 195 16.59 -6.72 -1.11
N ASN A 196 15.96 -7.33 -0.10
CA ASN A 196 16.22 -8.71 0.30
C ASN A 196 15.83 -9.70 -0.81
N PHE A 197 14.72 -9.46 -1.50
CA PHE A 197 14.32 -10.27 -2.67
C PHE A 197 15.35 -10.18 -3.81
N ILE A 198 15.82 -8.99 -4.14
CA ILE A 198 16.85 -8.78 -5.16
C ILE A 198 18.17 -9.47 -4.75
N ASN A 199 18.55 -9.37 -3.46
CA ASN A 199 19.71 -10.06 -2.94
C ASN A 199 19.54 -11.59 -2.99
N ALA A 200 18.33 -12.11 -2.76
CA ALA A 200 18.02 -13.53 -2.92
C ALA A 200 18.13 -14.00 -4.38
N MET A 201 18.01 -13.10 -5.36
CA MET A 201 18.29 -13.37 -6.78
C MET A 201 19.77 -13.21 -7.15
N GLY A 202 20.66 -12.94 -6.18
CA GLY A 202 22.08 -12.74 -6.43
C GLY A 202 22.50 -11.29 -6.67
N GLY A 203 21.63 -10.33 -6.37
CA GLY A 203 21.96 -8.90 -6.33
C GLY A 203 22.81 -8.52 -5.13
N SER A 204 23.26 -7.26 -5.08
CA SER A 204 24.05 -6.71 -3.99
C SER A 204 23.50 -5.32 -3.61
N VAL A 205 22.51 -5.31 -2.72
CA VAL A 205 21.83 -4.10 -2.23
C VAL A 205 22.05 -4.00 -0.72
N HIS A 206 22.55 -2.86 -0.26
CA HIS A 206 22.88 -2.60 1.13
C HIS A 206 22.25 -1.30 1.63
N GLY A 207 21.99 -1.21 2.94
CA GLY A 207 21.46 0.00 3.57
C GLY A 207 19.95 0.22 3.39
N ALA A 208 19.19 -0.69 2.77
CA ALA A 208 17.74 -0.61 2.69
C ALA A 208 17.13 -0.48 4.10
N GLY A 209 16.14 0.43 4.27
CA GLY A 209 15.60 0.81 5.57
C GLY A 209 16.34 1.98 6.25
N SER A 210 17.45 2.46 5.67
CA SER A 210 18.14 3.69 6.05
C SER A 210 17.95 4.80 5.00
N ALA A 211 18.48 5.99 5.26
CA ALA A 211 18.42 7.10 4.31
C ALA A 211 19.37 6.94 3.11
N VAL A 212 20.28 5.97 3.16
CA VAL A 212 21.28 5.73 2.10
C VAL A 212 21.20 4.27 1.70
N VAL A 213 20.92 4.01 0.42
CA VAL A 213 20.91 2.68 -0.17
C VAL A 213 22.02 2.58 -1.20
N THR A 214 22.88 1.58 -1.05
CA THR A 214 24.00 1.31 -1.97
C THR A 214 23.69 0.06 -2.78
N ILE A 215 23.84 0.15 -4.09
CA ILE A 215 23.60 -0.93 -5.05
C ILE A 215 24.91 -1.19 -5.78
N GLU A 216 25.49 -2.35 -5.61
CA GLU A 216 26.60 -2.84 -6.40
C GLU A 216 26.05 -3.66 -7.57
N GLY A 217 26.30 -3.19 -8.77
CA GLY A 217 25.73 -3.76 -9.98
C GLY A 217 26.30 -5.15 -10.30
N VAL A 218 25.42 -6.08 -10.64
CA VAL A 218 25.75 -7.46 -10.99
C VAL A 218 25.51 -7.71 -12.48
N LYS A 219 26.20 -8.71 -13.05
CA LYS A 219 26.07 -9.02 -14.48
C LYS A 219 24.73 -9.69 -14.83
N HIS A 220 24.20 -10.52 -13.93
CA HIS A 220 22.92 -11.20 -14.08
C HIS A 220 22.34 -11.55 -12.71
N LEU A 221 21.04 -11.71 -12.67
CA LEU A 221 20.29 -12.22 -11.54
C LEU A 221 19.74 -13.61 -11.90
N HIS A 222 19.53 -14.45 -10.88
CA HIS A 222 19.05 -15.83 -11.04
C HIS A 222 17.65 -16.02 -10.43
N SER A 223 17.11 -17.23 -10.56
CA SER A 223 15.85 -17.63 -9.96
C SER A 223 15.84 -17.45 -8.45
N ALA A 224 14.67 -17.14 -7.91
CA ALA A 224 14.47 -17.09 -6.46
C ALA A 224 13.07 -17.61 -6.07
N ARG A 225 12.97 -18.06 -4.82
CA ARG A 225 11.71 -18.31 -4.15
C ARG A 225 11.57 -17.29 -3.02
N TRP A 226 10.47 -16.55 -3.02
CA TRP A 226 10.26 -15.45 -2.05
C TRP A 226 8.85 -15.45 -1.48
N THR A 227 8.72 -14.93 -0.28
CA THR A 227 7.42 -14.68 0.36
C THR A 227 7.39 -13.21 0.78
N PRO A 228 6.58 -12.36 0.14
CA PRO A 228 6.46 -10.96 0.53
C PRO A 228 6.09 -10.80 2.00
N MET A 229 6.59 -9.76 2.61
CA MET A 229 6.29 -9.43 4.01
C MET A 229 4.78 -9.32 4.24
N PRO A 230 4.28 -9.56 5.46
CA PRO A 230 2.88 -9.36 5.79
C PRO A 230 2.49 -7.88 5.71
N ASP A 231 1.22 -7.60 5.32
CA ASP A 231 0.72 -6.25 5.09
C ASP A 231 0.48 -5.49 6.41
N ARG A 232 1.31 -4.47 6.68
CA ARG A 232 1.17 -3.63 7.87
C ARG A 232 -0.07 -2.75 7.85
N ILE A 233 -0.59 -2.40 6.67
CA ILE A 233 -1.77 -1.54 6.54
C ILE A 233 -3.05 -2.36 6.75
N VAL A 234 -3.12 -3.57 6.17
CA VAL A 234 -4.21 -4.51 6.44
C VAL A 234 -4.20 -4.89 7.93
N ALA A 235 -3.04 -5.20 8.51
CA ALA A 235 -2.91 -5.51 9.94
C ALA A 235 -3.41 -4.33 10.81
N GLY A 236 -2.95 -3.11 10.54
CA GLY A 236 -3.40 -1.92 11.25
C GLY A 236 -4.90 -1.66 11.10
N THR A 237 -5.47 -1.92 9.91
CA THR A 237 -6.90 -1.78 9.65
C THR A 237 -7.73 -2.80 10.46
N LEU A 238 -7.27 -4.05 10.57
CA LEU A 238 -7.92 -5.08 11.38
C LEU A 238 -7.83 -4.75 12.88
N LEU A 239 -6.68 -4.22 13.36
CA LEU A 239 -6.57 -3.72 14.73
C LEU A 239 -7.54 -2.55 14.97
N ALA A 240 -7.66 -1.63 14.01
CA ALA A 240 -8.63 -0.53 14.07
C ALA A 240 -10.09 -1.03 14.08
N ALA A 241 -10.40 -2.14 13.38
CA ALA A 241 -11.72 -2.78 13.43
C ALA A 241 -12.05 -3.31 14.84
N GLY A 242 -11.08 -3.96 15.51
CA GLY A 242 -11.21 -4.35 16.91
C GLY A 242 -11.38 -3.16 17.84
N ALA A 243 -10.55 -2.14 17.63
CA ALA A 243 -10.55 -0.92 18.46
C ALA A 243 -11.90 -0.19 18.39
N ILE A 244 -12.45 0.06 17.20
CA ILE A 244 -13.69 0.81 17.01
C ILE A 244 -14.91 0.08 17.59
N THR A 245 -14.89 -1.25 17.59
CA THR A 245 -16.01 -2.09 18.07
C THR A 245 -15.93 -2.43 19.57
N GLY A 246 -14.82 -2.07 20.26
CA GLY A 246 -14.61 -2.43 21.67
C GLY A 246 -14.33 -3.93 21.86
N GLY A 247 -13.68 -4.56 20.88
CA GLY A 247 -13.43 -6.00 20.81
C GLY A 247 -12.01 -6.42 21.17
N THR A 248 -11.73 -7.72 20.99
CA THR A 248 -10.39 -8.31 21.19
C THR A 248 -9.97 -9.07 19.95
N ILE A 249 -8.88 -8.62 19.31
CA ILE A 249 -8.38 -9.21 18.07
C ILE A 249 -6.94 -9.67 18.25
N GLU A 250 -6.67 -10.87 17.78
CA GLU A 250 -5.33 -11.42 17.65
C GLU A 250 -4.92 -11.48 16.17
N LEU A 251 -3.80 -10.87 15.83
CA LEU A 251 -3.18 -11.01 14.51
C LEU A 251 -1.99 -11.96 14.59
N THR A 252 -2.00 -13.00 13.74
CA THR A 252 -0.86 -13.89 13.54
C THR A 252 -0.11 -13.55 12.26
N ARG A 253 1.18 -13.88 12.16
CA ARG A 253 2.07 -13.40 11.09
C ARG A 253 2.07 -11.87 11.00
N ALA A 254 1.90 -11.18 12.11
CA ALA A 254 1.86 -9.72 12.16
C ALA A 254 3.27 -9.12 11.95
N PRO A 255 3.41 -8.04 11.15
CA PRO A 255 4.67 -7.32 10.97
C PRO A 255 4.90 -6.34 12.14
N VAL A 256 5.17 -6.86 13.34
CA VAL A 256 5.18 -6.14 14.62
C VAL A 256 5.99 -4.83 14.55
N GLN A 257 7.23 -4.90 14.05
CA GLN A 257 8.11 -3.73 13.95
C GLN A 257 7.57 -2.64 13.00
N ALA A 258 6.83 -3.04 11.97
CA ALA A 258 6.22 -2.11 11.02
C ALA A 258 4.90 -1.49 11.53
N LEU A 259 4.36 -1.99 12.65
CA LEU A 259 3.13 -1.52 13.29
C LEU A 259 3.37 -0.56 14.46
N LEU A 260 4.62 -0.32 14.87
CA LEU A 260 4.94 0.42 16.11
C LEU A 260 4.23 1.78 16.20
N ALA A 261 4.22 2.57 15.13
CA ALA A 261 3.55 3.88 15.13
C ALA A 261 2.02 3.75 15.28
N VAL A 262 1.41 2.75 14.65
CA VAL A 262 -0.04 2.47 14.75
C VAL A 262 -0.37 1.96 16.16
N ASN A 263 0.39 1.00 16.66
CA ASN A 263 0.19 0.42 18.00
C ASN A 263 0.35 1.47 19.12
N ALA A 264 1.31 2.41 18.95
CA ALA A 264 1.47 3.52 19.88
C ALA A 264 0.22 4.41 19.94
N LYS A 265 -0.38 4.73 18.80
CA LYS A 265 -1.62 5.51 18.74
C LYS A 265 -2.83 4.75 19.30
N LEU A 266 -2.93 3.46 19.05
CA LEU A 266 -3.99 2.63 19.65
C LEU A 266 -3.86 2.56 21.18
N ARG A 267 -2.65 2.47 21.71
CA ARG A 267 -2.39 2.57 23.17
C ARG A 267 -2.78 3.94 23.73
N GLU A 268 -2.45 5.03 23.03
CA GLU A 268 -2.85 6.40 23.41
C GLU A 268 -4.39 6.54 23.45
N MET A 269 -5.10 5.78 22.61
CA MET A 269 -6.55 5.71 22.60
C MET A 269 -7.16 4.78 23.67
N GLY A 270 -6.33 4.19 24.53
CA GLY A 270 -6.75 3.35 25.65
C GLY A 270 -6.80 1.85 25.37
N CYS A 271 -6.34 1.40 24.20
CA CYS A 271 -6.27 -0.04 23.89
C CYS A 271 -5.09 -0.71 24.62
N ASP A 272 -5.30 -1.92 25.17
CA ASP A 272 -4.20 -2.81 25.55
C ASP A 272 -3.67 -3.52 24.29
N VAL A 273 -2.44 -3.20 23.90
CA VAL A 273 -1.80 -3.78 22.71
C VAL A 273 -0.55 -4.53 23.16
N ARG A 274 -0.61 -5.85 23.05
CA ARG A 274 0.50 -6.76 23.37
C ARG A 274 1.18 -7.22 22.08
N GLU A 275 2.49 -7.14 22.08
CA GLU A 275 3.35 -7.48 20.94
C GLU A 275 4.21 -8.70 21.30
N GLU A 276 4.17 -9.72 20.44
CA GLU A 276 5.04 -10.89 20.48
C GLU A 276 5.80 -10.98 19.15
N GLU A 277 6.71 -11.92 18.94
CA GLU A 277 7.59 -11.96 17.76
C GLU A 277 6.87 -11.80 16.40
N LYS A 278 5.73 -12.49 16.22
CA LYS A 278 4.91 -12.46 14.97
C LYS A 278 3.43 -12.34 15.27
N ARG A 279 3.08 -11.83 16.45
CA ARG A 279 1.69 -11.70 16.90
C ARG A 279 1.46 -10.34 17.52
N VAL A 280 0.28 -9.80 17.30
CA VAL A 280 -0.22 -8.61 17.99
C VAL A 280 -1.60 -8.94 18.53
N ILE A 281 -1.81 -8.71 19.81
CA ILE A 281 -3.12 -8.87 20.46
C ILE A 281 -3.56 -7.50 20.90
N LEU A 282 -4.74 -7.08 20.45
CA LEU A 282 -5.37 -5.83 20.87
C LEU A 282 -6.64 -6.15 21.64
N THR A 283 -6.78 -5.55 22.83
CA THR A 283 -8.05 -5.50 23.57
C THR A 283 -8.45 -4.04 23.71
N ALA A 284 -9.60 -3.69 23.18
CA ALA A 284 -10.08 -2.31 23.19
C ALA A 284 -10.92 -2.03 24.45
N PRO A 285 -10.91 -0.77 24.95
CA PRO A 285 -11.86 -0.32 25.97
C PRO A 285 -13.27 -0.23 25.37
N GLU A 286 -14.27 -0.09 26.21
CA GLU A 286 -15.65 0.12 25.77
C GLU A 286 -15.81 1.39 24.94
N ARG A 287 -15.07 2.44 25.29
CA ARG A 287 -14.98 3.70 24.53
C ARG A 287 -13.53 4.15 24.43
N LEU A 288 -13.14 4.52 23.22
CA LEU A 288 -11.80 5.04 22.93
C LEU A 288 -11.64 6.48 23.47
N THR A 289 -10.43 6.84 23.84
CA THR A 289 -10.02 8.22 24.15
C THR A 289 -9.40 8.85 22.91
N ALA A 290 -9.72 10.10 22.60
CA ALA A 290 -9.09 10.79 21.49
C ALA A 290 -7.62 11.10 21.81
N PHE A 291 -6.71 10.80 20.87
CA PHE A 291 -5.36 11.36 20.92
C PHE A 291 -5.40 12.86 20.58
N ALA A 292 -4.47 13.63 21.11
CA ALA A 292 -4.43 15.08 20.88
C ALA A 292 -4.09 15.43 19.43
N GLN A 293 -3.05 14.79 18.85
CA GLN A 293 -2.59 15.05 17.50
C GLN A 293 -1.97 13.81 16.84
N LEU A 294 -2.19 13.71 15.53
CA LEU A 294 -1.54 12.76 14.64
C LEU A 294 -1.05 13.50 13.40
N GLN A 295 0.21 13.24 12.99
CA GLN A 295 0.77 13.76 11.75
C GLN A 295 1.28 12.61 10.91
N THR A 296 0.89 12.55 9.63
CA THR A 296 1.46 11.58 8.70
C THR A 296 2.84 12.01 8.27
N GLN A 297 3.76 11.04 8.16
CA GLN A 297 5.14 11.26 7.76
C GLN A 297 5.69 10.00 7.08
N PRO A 298 6.76 10.13 6.25
CA PRO A 298 7.52 8.97 5.78
C PRO A 298 7.96 8.08 6.95
N TYR A 299 8.09 6.78 6.69
CA TYR A 299 8.52 5.81 7.70
C TYR A 299 9.87 6.21 8.35
N PRO A 300 10.04 6.07 9.67
CA PRO A 300 9.18 5.36 10.63
C PRO A 300 8.06 6.22 11.25
N GLY A 301 7.72 7.37 10.66
CA GLY A 301 6.59 8.18 11.09
C GLY A 301 5.24 7.49 10.83
N PHE A 302 4.15 8.15 11.19
CA PHE A 302 2.81 7.58 11.05
C PHE A 302 2.41 7.46 9.57
N PRO A 303 2.04 6.24 9.08
CA PRO A 303 1.77 6.02 7.67
C PRO A 303 0.46 6.70 7.23
N THR A 304 0.53 7.44 6.11
CA THR A 304 -0.65 8.08 5.51
C THR A 304 -1.78 7.09 5.18
N ASP A 305 -1.45 5.84 4.85
CA ASP A 305 -2.43 4.78 4.54
C ASP A 305 -3.23 4.33 5.77
N MET A 306 -2.82 4.69 6.99
CA MET A 306 -3.56 4.45 8.24
C MET A 306 -4.29 5.69 8.77
N GLN A 307 -4.07 6.86 8.17
CA GLN A 307 -4.67 8.13 8.60
C GLN A 307 -6.21 8.05 8.56
N VAL A 308 -6.78 7.47 7.52
CA VAL A 308 -8.24 7.39 7.30
C VAL A 308 -8.94 6.51 8.34
N GLN A 309 -8.31 5.41 8.76
CA GLN A 309 -8.83 4.54 9.84
C GLN A 309 -8.78 5.25 11.18
N MET A 310 -7.69 6.02 11.45
CA MET A 310 -7.60 6.80 12.69
C MET A 310 -8.65 7.90 12.74
N LEU A 311 -9.03 8.47 11.60
CA LEU A 311 -10.11 9.46 11.53
C LEU A 311 -11.46 8.82 11.91
N ALA A 312 -11.73 7.59 11.45
CA ALA A 312 -12.92 6.83 11.84
C ALA A 312 -12.92 6.51 13.34
N LEU A 313 -11.78 6.09 13.93
CA LEU A 313 -11.65 5.87 15.37
C LEU A 313 -11.90 7.13 16.18
N LEU A 314 -11.30 8.26 15.79
CA LEU A 314 -11.53 9.55 16.45
C LEU A 314 -13.01 9.96 16.45
N SER A 315 -13.73 9.62 15.37
CA SER A 315 -15.14 10.00 15.24
C SER A 315 -16.04 9.47 16.37
N VAL A 316 -15.63 8.36 17.03
CA VAL A 316 -16.37 7.73 18.13
C VAL A 316 -15.65 7.80 19.48
N SER A 317 -14.50 8.47 19.53
CA SER A 317 -13.69 8.61 20.75
C SER A 317 -14.23 9.68 21.68
N GLU A 318 -13.89 9.59 22.95
CA GLU A 318 -14.13 10.69 23.90
C GLU A 318 -13.07 11.77 23.74
N GLY A 319 -13.49 13.00 23.48
CA GLY A 319 -12.58 14.14 23.32
C GLY A 319 -12.51 14.69 21.90
N THR A 320 -11.44 15.42 21.63
CA THR A 320 -11.16 16.06 20.33
C THR A 320 -9.73 15.77 19.93
N GLY A 321 -9.52 15.33 18.68
CA GLY A 321 -8.22 15.09 18.10
C GLY A 321 -8.00 15.86 16.81
N VAL A 322 -6.73 16.09 16.48
CA VAL A 322 -6.30 16.76 15.26
C VAL A 322 -5.48 15.82 14.40
N VAL A 323 -5.81 15.74 13.12
CA VAL A 323 -5.05 14.95 12.14
C VAL A 323 -4.47 15.88 11.09
N VAL A 324 -3.14 15.82 10.88
CA VAL A 324 -2.43 16.59 9.86
C VAL A 324 -1.88 15.63 8.82
N GLU A 325 -2.31 15.79 7.58
CA GLU A 325 -1.88 14.98 6.44
C GLU A 325 -0.76 15.68 5.68
N ASN A 326 0.47 15.19 5.83
CA ASN A 326 1.65 15.82 5.22
C ASN A 326 2.09 15.18 3.90
N VAL A 327 1.51 14.02 3.53
CA VAL A 327 1.93 13.27 2.33
C VAL A 327 1.05 13.58 1.13
N PHE A 328 -0.29 13.54 1.28
CA PHE A 328 -1.23 13.75 0.17
C PHE A 328 -2.17 14.92 0.40
N GLU A 329 -2.51 15.65 -0.68
CA GLU A 329 -3.31 16.88 -0.61
C GLU A 329 -4.80 16.60 -0.34
N ASN A 330 -5.36 15.52 -0.90
CA ASN A 330 -6.80 15.23 -0.91
C ASN A 330 -7.16 13.97 -0.11
N ARG A 331 -6.50 13.74 1.04
CA ARG A 331 -6.68 12.49 1.79
C ARG A 331 -7.95 12.47 2.68
N PHE A 332 -8.66 13.58 2.81
CA PHE A 332 -9.87 13.72 3.64
C PHE A 332 -11.18 13.55 2.87
N THR A 333 -11.18 13.01 1.65
CA THR A 333 -12.39 12.85 0.80
C THR A 333 -13.52 12.08 1.47
N HIS A 334 -13.20 11.12 2.35
CA HIS A 334 -14.15 10.30 3.11
C HIS A 334 -14.77 11.02 4.33
N ALA A 335 -14.22 12.16 4.75
CA ALA A 335 -14.73 12.89 5.93
C ALA A 335 -16.18 13.37 5.76
N GLY A 336 -16.57 13.74 4.53
CA GLY A 336 -17.96 14.10 4.21
C GLY A 336 -18.94 12.95 4.44
N ASP A 337 -18.53 11.72 4.09
CA ASP A 337 -19.34 10.52 4.28
C ASP A 337 -19.40 10.12 5.77
N LEU A 338 -18.31 10.27 6.54
CA LEU A 338 -18.33 10.12 7.99
C LEU A 338 -19.25 11.14 8.66
N ASN A 339 -19.24 12.41 8.20
CA ASN A 339 -20.17 13.43 8.71
C ASN A 339 -21.64 13.09 8.38
N ARG A 340 -21.91 12.45 7.23
CA ARG A 340 -23.26 11.92 6.91
C ARG A 340 -23.70 10.84 7.89
N MET A 341 -22.75 10.05 8.42
CA MET A 341 -22.99 9.07 9.48
C MET A 341 -23.13 9.69 10.87
N GLY A 342 -23.04 11.02 11.01
CA GLY A 342 -23.18 11.74 12.28
C GLY A 342 -21.87 12.13 12.96
N ALA A 343 -20.72 11.89 12.34
CA ALA A 343 -19.43 12.37 12.84
C ALA A 343 -19.36 13.90 12.85
N ARG A 344 -18.41 14.45 13.60
CA ARG A 344 -18.15 15.91 13.70
C ARG A 344 -16.70 16.16 13.28
N ILE A 345 -16.50 16.24 11.97
CA ILE A 345 -15.18 16.45 11.35
C ILE A 345 -15.20 17.78 10.61
N LEU A 346 -14.24 18.65 10.92
CA LEU A 346 -13.97 19.88 10.19
C LEU A 346 -12.61 19.76 9.50
N CYS A 347 -12.62 19.81 8.17
CA CYS A 347 -11.40 19.77 7.36
C CYS A 347 -11.05 21.18 6.85
N SER A 348 -9.78 21.56 6.95
CA SER A 348 -9.21 22.77 6.35
C SER A 348 -7.83 22.46 5.78
N GLY A 349 -7.69 22.49 4.46
CA GLY A 349 -6.46 22.11 3.78
C GLY A 349 -6.00 20.70 4.17
N ARG A 350 -4.82 20.62 4.74
CA ARG A 350 -4.18 19.37 5.20
C ARG A 350 -4.48 18.99 6.65
N THR A 351 -5.47 19.64 7.28
CA THR A 351 -5.80 19.41 8.69
C THR A 351 -7.26 19.03 8.84
N ALA A 352 -7.53 18.03 9.65
CA ALA A 352 -8.86 17.67 10.12
C ALA A 352 -8.93 17.77 11.64
N VAL A 353 -9.95 18.46 12.15
CA VAL A 353 -10.29 18.50 13.57
C VAL A 353 -11.52 17.61 13.76
N VAL A 354 -11.40 16.62 14.64
CA VAL A 354 -12.45 15.65 14.89
C VAL A 354 -12.89 15.76 16.34
N ARG A 355 -14.15 16.07 16.54
CA ARG A 355 -14.79 15.97 17.87
C ARG A 355 -15.58 14.66 17.90
N GLY A 356 -15.16 13.74 18.73
CA GLY A 356 -15.81 12.44 18.83
C GLY A 356 -17.26 12.54 19.33
N VAL A 357 -18.10 11.63 18.82
CA VAL A 357 -19.51 11.54 19.18
C VAL A 357 -19.77 10.21 19.90
N PRO A 358 -20.84 10.11 20.72
CA PRO A 358 -21.19 8.83 21.37
C PRO A 358 -21.56 7.74 20.35
N GLU A 359 -22.20 8.12 19.26
CA GLU A 359 -22.79 7.19 18.29
C GLU A 359 -22.66 7.72 16.86
N LEU A 360 -22.45 6.80 15.93
CA LEU A 360 -22.65 6.99 14.50
C LEU A 360 -23.93 6.27 14.07
N TYR A 361 -24.51 6.69 12.97
CA TYR A 361 -25.73 6.11 12.41
C TYR A 361 -25.46 5.51 11.03
N GLY A 362 -26.13 4.40 10.76
CA GLY A 362 -26.08 3.74 9.47
C GLY A 362 -26.52 4.70 8.35
N ALA A 363 -25.81 4.67 7.24
CA ALA A 363 -26.07 5.51 6.08
C ALA A 363 -25.58 4.84 4.80
N ARG A 364 -26.04 5.33 3.65
CA ARG A 364 -25.42 5.02 2.37
C ARG A 364 -24.28 5.97 2.11
N VAL A 365 -23.05 5.43 1.97
CA VAL A 365 -21.79 6.13 1.79
C VAL A 365 -21.01 5.56 0.62
N THR A 366 -20.04 6.29 0.07
CA THR A 366 -19.34 5.87 -1.14
C THR A 366 -17.83 5.83 -0.91
N ALA A 367 -17.24 4.66 -1.16
CA ALA A 367 -15.78 4.53 -1.25
C ALA A 367 -15.29 5.30 -2.50
N ARG A 368 -14.36 6.24 -2.29
CA ARG A 368 -13.69 6.99 -3.37
C ARG A 368 -12.28 6.48 -3.62
N ASP A 369 -11.70 5.84 -2.61
CA ASP A 369 -10.42 5.15 -2.67
C ASP A 369 -10.45 3.91 -1.74
N LEU A 370 -9.42 3.06 -1.87
CA LEU A 370 -9.39 1.79 -1.13
C LEU A 370 -9.32 1.96 0.39
N ARG A 371 -8.57 2.96 0.88
CA ARG A 371 -8.37 3.16 2.33
C ARG A 371 -9.56 3.91 2.94
N GLY A 372 -10.09 4.91 2.23
CA GLY A 372 -11.32 5.59 2.60
C GLY A 372 -12.50 4.63 2.69
N GLY A 373 -12.66 3.74 1.70
CA GLY A 373 -13.70 2.69 1.73
C GLY A 373 -13.57 1.75 2.93
N ALA A 374 -12.35 1.32 3.26
CA ALA A 374 -12.11 0.50 4.45
C ALA A 374 -12.48 1.28 5.73
N ALA A 375 -12.11 2.56 5.85
CA ALA A 375 -12.45 3.39 7.02
C ALA A 375 -13.96 3.59 7.17
N LEU A 376 -14.70 3.78 6.07
CA LEU A 376 -16.17 3.85 6.09
C LEU A 376 -16.80 2.52 6.52
N THR A 377 -16.21 1.39 6.10
CA THR A 377 -16.63 0.06 6.56
C THR A 377 -16.42 -0.08 8.08
N LEU A 378 -15.27 0.38 8.62
CA LEU A 378 -15.02 0.39 10.07
C LEU A 378 -16.05 1.24 10.82
N ALA A 379 -16.36 2.43 10.30
CA ALA A 379 -17.39 3.30 10.87
C ALA A 379 -18.76 2.60 10.88
N GLY A 380 -19.10 1.86 9.81
CA GLY A 380 -20.31 1.04 9.71
C GLY A 380 -20.38 -0.06 10.77
N LEU A 381 -19.26 -0.70 11.14
CA LEU A 381 -19.22 -1.71 12.20
C LEU A 381 -19.65 -1.14 13.58
N LYS A 382 -19.40 0.16 13.80
CA LYS A 382 -19.76 0.85 15.06
C LYS A 382 -21.13 1.52 15.01
N ALA A 383 -21.60 1.88 13.81
CA ALA A 383 -22.82 2.67 13.63
C ALA A 383 -24.09 1.93 14.13
N GLN A 384 -25.09 2.68 14.57
CA GLN A 384 -26.42 2.11 14.83
C GLN A 384 -27.16 1.90 13.50
N GLY A 385 -27.67 0.67 13.30
CA GLY A 385 -28.39 0.29 12.10
C GLY A 385 -27.47 -0.18 10.96
N GLU A 386 -27.99 -0.14 9.75
CA GLU A 386 -27.34 -0.67 8.55
C GLU A 386 -26.58 0.45 7.80
N THR A 387 -25.34 0.17 7.43
CA THR A 387 -24.52 1.04 6.57
C THR A 387 -24.27 0.35 5.24
N GLN A 388 -24.53 1.03 4.12
CA GLN A 388 -24.16 0.57 2.79
C GLN A 388 -22.95 1.38 2.30
N VAL A 389 -21.85 0.68 2.01
CA VAL A 389 -20.62 1.26 1.45
C VAL A 389 -20.53 0.87 -0.02
N ASP A 390 -20.91 1.79 -0.91
CA ASP A 390 -20.82 1.60 -2.36
C ASP A 390 -19.34 1.65 -2.81
N GLY A 391 -18.98 0.92 -3.87
CA GLY A 391 -17.63 0.88 -4.42
C GLY A 391 -16.71 -0.13 -3.74
N ALA A 392 -17.23 -1.28 -3.33
CA ALA A 392 -16.47 -2.37 -2.71
C ALA A 392 -15.28 -2.84 -3.58
N GLU A 393 -15.41 -2.75 -4.90
CA GLU A 393 -14.34 -3.06 -5.85
C GLU A 393 -13.09 -2.17 -5.70
N LEU A 394 -13.23 -0.96 -5.13
CA LEU A 394 -12.08 -0.11 -4.79
C LEU A 394 -11.34 -0.64 -3.55
N ILE A 395 -12.07 -1.24 -2.60
CA ILE A 395 -11.49 -1.84 -1.40
C ILE A 395 -10.69 -3.09 -1.77
N ASP A 396 -11.18 -3.89 -2.73
CA ASP A 396 -10.51 -5.10 -3.25
C ASP A 396 -9.15 -4.83 -3.91
N ARG A 397 -8.81 -3.57 -4.17
CA ARG A 397 -7.49 -3.18 -4.65
C ARG A 397 -6.37 -3.47 -3.65
N GLY A 398 -6.67 -3.54 -2.37
CA GLY A 398 -5.66 -3.73 -1.33
C GLY A 398 -6.09 -4.59 -0.15
N TYR A 399 -7.34 -5.00 -0.08
CA TYR A 399 -7.86 -5.90 0.94
C TYR A 399 -8.44 -7.14 0.27
N GLU A 400 -7.88 -8.30 0.57
CA GLU A 400 -8.35 -9.58 0.05
C GLU A 400 -9.56 -10.04 0.86
N HIS A 401 -10.74 -10.18 0.18
CA HIS A 401 -11.97 -10.64 0.81
C HIS A 401 -12.25 -9.98 2.17
N PHE A 402 -12.21 -8.64 2.20
CA PHE A 402 -12.28 -7.86 3.44
C PHE A 402 -13.52 -8.18 4.28
N GLU A 403 -14.67 -8.32 3.62
CA GLU A 403 -15.93 -8.73 4.25
C GLU A 403 -15.82 -10.11 4.90
N THR A 404 -15.12 -11.05 4.28
CA THR A 404 -14.91 -12.40 4.82
C THR A 404 -14.00 -12.38 6.05
N GLN A 405 -12.93 -11.55 6.02
CA GLN A 405 -12.04 -11.40 7.17
C GLN A 405 -12.79 -10.80 8.36
N LEU A 406 -13.59 -9.76 8.14
CA LEU A 406 -14.40 -9.14 9.19
C LEU A 406 -15.50 -10.10 9.72
N THR A 407 -16.14 -10.88 8.84
CA THR A 407 -17.12 -11.90 9.25
C THR A 407 -16.50 -12.96 10.14
N ARG A 408 -15.26 -13.41 9.86
CA ARG A 408 -14.52 -14.34 10.72
C ARG A 408 -14.26 -13.80 12.13
N LEU A 409 -14.23 -12.48 12.28
CA LEU A 409 -14.10 -11.79 13.57
C LEU A 409 -15.47 -11.50 14.22
N GLY A 410 -16.57 -11.90 13.59
CA GLY A 410 -17.93 -11.75 14.14
C GLY A 410 -18.72 -10.57 13.57
N ALA A 411 -18.20 -9.85 12.58
CA ALA A 411 -18.96 -8.80 11.90
C ALA A 411 -20.18 -9.35 11.16
N ASP A 412 -21.25 -8.57 11.15
CA ASP A 412 -22.39 -8.78 10.28
C ASP A 412 -22.24 -7.89 9.04
N ILE A 413 -21.58 -8.46 8.04
CA ILE A 413 -21.26 -7.77 6.79
C ILE A 413 -21.47 -8.71 5.61
N ARG A 414 -22.04 -8.19 4.53
CA ARG A 414 -22.22 -8.92 3.29
C ARG A 414 -21.90 -8.06 2.07
N ARG A 415 -21.47 -8.70 1.01
CA ARG A 415 -21.32 -8.07 -0.30
C ARG A 415 -22.62 -8.19 -1.08
N VAL A 416 -23.03 -7.11 -1.72
CA VAL A 416 -24.24 -7.06 -2.56
C VAL A 416 -23.93 -6.37 -3.89
N GLN A 417 -24.74 -6.69 -4.91
CA GLN A 417 -24.75 -5.89 -6.13
C GLN A 417 -25.48 -4.58 -5.81
N GLY A 418 -24.76 -3.47 -5.86
CA GLY A 418 -25.36 -2.15 -5.65
C GLY A 418 -26.36 -1.84 -6.78
N SER A 419 -27.48 -1.24 -6.43
CA SER A 419 -28.38 -0.65 -7.42
C SER A 419 -27.68 0.45 -8.19
N ALA A 420 -27.78 0.41 -9.50
CA ALA A 420 -27.23 1.41 -10.43
C ALA A 420 -27.78 2.80 -10.14
#